data_dadc233bf57928abf3907ba6951aeba8
#
_entry.id   dadc233bf57928abf3907ba6951aeba8
#
_cell.length_a   1.000
_cell.length_b   1.000
_cell.length_c   1.000
_cell.angle_alpha   90.00
_cell.angle_beta   90.00
_cell.angle_gamma   90.00
#
_symmetry.space_group_name_H-M   'P 1'
#
loop_
_entity.id
_entity.type
_entity.pdbx_description
1 polymer ?
#
loop_
_entity_poly.entity_id
_entity_poly.type
_entity_poly.pdbx_seq_one_letter_code
_entity_poly.pdbx_strand_id
1 'polypeptide(L)'
;MLKKLIKGFSIIIVTVALLIVVSIIKFHTWNFTAVLTGMIKIQFSDIGIIELNTEPKVIMAKPSVDEFIKYMKDRGYDMLEEKQLGSMYVFYDHLTDTENEVFCNMNGYYSLWTWN
;
A
#
# COMPACT_ATOMS: atom_id res chain seq x y z
N MET A 1 35.31 13.45 -19.88
CA MET A 1 35.03 12.42 -18.85
C MET A 1 34.18 12.95 -17.75
N LEU A 2 34.57 14.05 -17.12
CA LEU A 2 33.82 14.62 -15.99
C LEU A 2 32.40 15.01 -16.34
N LYS A 3 32.18 15.61 -17.53
CA LYS A 3 30.83 15.99 -18.01
C LYS A 3 29.90 14.79 -18.17
N LYS A 4 30.39 13.64 -18.63
CA LYS A 4 29.60 12.42 -18.78
C LYS A 4 29.19 11.84 -17.42
N LEU A 5 30.09 11.91 -16.44
CA LEU A 5 29.81 11.48 -15.07
C LEU A 5 28.75 12.36 -14.42
N ILE A 6 28.84 13.67 -14.58
CA ILE A 6 27.85 14.62 -14.07
C ILE A 6 26.49 14.39 -14.71
N LYS A 7 26.41 14.19 -16.03
CA LYS A 7 25.15 13.86 -16.74
C LYS A 7 24.53 12.57 -16.23
N GLY A 8 25.33 11.51 -16.11
CA GLY A 8 24.85 10.22 -15.58
C GLY A 8 24.35 10.34 -14.15
N PHE A 9 25.05 11.09 -13.32
CA PHE A 9 24.66 11.33 -11.94
C PHE A 9 23.37 12.13 -11.85
N SER A 10 23.21 13.16 -12.70
CA SER A 10 21.99 13.97 -12.78
C SER A 10 20.79 13.13 -13.20
N ILE A 11 20.93 12.23 -14.15
CA ILE A 11 19.88 11.31 -14.60
C ILE A 11 19.43 10.41 -13.45
N ILE A 12 20.37 9.87 -12.69
CA ILE A 12 20.07 9.02 -11.54
C ILE A 12 19.30 9.79 -10.47
N ILE A 13 19.70 11.01 -10.14
CA ILE A 13 19.02 11.85 -9.16
C ILE A 13 17.58 12.14 -9.60
N VAL A 14 17.38 12.52 -10.86
CA VAL A 14 16.05 12.82 -11.39
C VAL A 14 15.16 11.56 -11.36
N THR A 15 15.71 10.41 -11.74
CA THR A 15 14.96 9.14 -11.71
C THR A 15 14.52 8.77 -10.30
N VAL A 16 15.41 8.89 -9.32
CA VAL A 16 15.08 8.61 -7.92
C VAL A 16 14.02 9.59 -7.40
N ALA A 17 14.14 10.88 -7.73
CA ALA A 17 13.15 11.88 -7.35
C ALA A 17 11.76 11.56 -7.93
N LEU A 18 11.69 11.14 -9.20
CA LEU A 18 10.45 10.73 -9.84
C LEU A 18 9.83 9.51 -9.17
N LEU A 19 10.65 8.52 -8.81
CA LEU A 19 10.17 7.33 -8.09
C LEU A 19 9.58 7.68 -6.73
N ILE A 20 10.20 8.58 -5.99
CA ILE A 20 9.70 9.07 -4.71
C ILE A 20 8.37 9.79 -4.88
N VAL A 21 8.26 10.67 -5.88
CA VAL A 21 7.02 11.41 -6.17
C VAL A 21 5.88 10.45 -6.52
N VAL A 22 6.14 9.47 -7.38
CA VAL A 22 5.15 8.45 -7.74
C VAL A 22 4.71 7.65 -6.50
N SER A 23 5.66 7.27 -5.64
CA SER A 23 5.34 6.57 -4.39
C SER A 23 4.41 7.38 -3.50
N ILE A 24 4.69 8.68 -3.32
CA ILE A 24 3.86 9.55 -2.49
C ILE A 24 2.45 9.68 -3.08
N ILE A 25 2.33 9.94 -4.37
CA ILE A 25 1.04 10.17 -5.03
C ILE A 25 0.20 8.90 -5.10
N LYS A 26 0.79 7.78 -5.50
CA LYS A 26 0.06 6.54 -5.76
C LYS A 26 -0.07 5.64 -4.54
N PHE A 27 0.97 5.51 -3.74
CA PHE A 27 1.03 4.57 -2.61
C PHE A 27 0.99 5.26 -1.25
N HIS A 28 0.88 6.57 -1.20
CA HIS A 28 0.78 7.34 0.04
C HIS A 28 1.99 7.15 0.97
N THR A 29 3.14 6.80 0.41
CA THR A 29 4.40 6.64 1.15
C THR A 29 5.58 7.13 0.30
N TRP A 30 6.56 7.76 0.95
CA TRP A 30 7.78 8.19 0.29
C TRP A 30 8.79 7.04 0.10
N ASN A 31 8.58 5.90 0.73
CA ASN A 31 9.49 4.77 0.69
C ASN A 31 9.26 3.91 -0.55
N PHE A 32 9.78 4.36 -1.69
CA PHE A 32 9.63 3.65 -2.96
C PHE A 32 10.31 2.27 -2.96
N THR A 33 11.36 2.06 -2.15
CA THR A 33 12.02 0.75 -2.05
C THR A 33 11.09 -0.28 -1.41
N ALA A 34 10.34 0.10 -0.39
CA ALA A 34 9.32 -0.75 0.22
C ALA A 34 8.22 -1.09 -0.79
N VAL A 35 7.79 -0.11 -1.60
CA VAL A 35 6.79 -0.32 -2.66
C VAL A 35 7.29 -1.32 -3.69
N LEU A 36 8.49 -1.13 -4.24
CA LEU A 36 9.07 -2.02 -5.23
C LEU A 36 9.29 -3.43 -4.68
N THR A 37 9.83 -3.54 -3.47
CA THR A 37 10.03 -4.83 -2.80
C THR A 37 8.69 -5.52 -2.55
N GLY A 38 7.68 -4.77 -2.11
CA GLY A 38 6.34 -5.28 -1.88
C GLY A 38 5.70 -5.82 -3.14
N MET A 39 5.79 -5.10 -4.25
CA MET A 39 5.25 -5.53 -5.54
C MET A 39 5.92 -6.83 -6.01
N ILE A 40 7.24 -6.93 -5.89
CA ILE A 40 7.98 -8.13 -6.26
C ILE A 40 7.57 -9.31 -5.38
N LYS A 41 7.48 -9.12 -4.08
CA LYS A 41 7.08 -10.18 -3.14
C LYS A 41 5.66 -10.67 -3.39
N ILE A 42 4.72 -9.78 -3.67
CA ILE A 42 3.33 -10.14 -3.95
C ILE A 42 3.23 -10.92 -5.27
N GLN A 43 3.98 -10.52 -6.30
CA GLN A 43 3.92 -11.16 -7.62
C GLN A 43 4.64 -12.50 -7.68
N PHE A 44 5.76 -12.65 -6.96
CA PHE A 44 6.68 -13.79 -7.15
C PHE A 44 6.85 -14.66 -5.90
N SER A 45 6.12 -14.39 -4.83
CA SER A 45 6.17 -15.24 -3.63
C SER A 45 4.77 -15.48 -3.09
N ASP A 46 4.67 -16.35 -2.06
CA ASP A 46 3.40 -16.66 -1.40
C ASP A 46 2.97 -15.59 -0.39
N ILE A 47 3.75 -14.52 -0.24
CA ILE A 47 3.39 -13.43 0.67
C ILE A 47 2.22 -12.64 0.07
N GLY A 48 1.08 -12.66 0.76
CA GLY A 48 -0.14 -12.03 0.30
C GLY A 48 -0.35 -10.60 0.74
N ILE A 49 0.36 -10.14 1.79
CA ILE A 49 0.13 -8.84 2.40
C ILE A 49 1.44 -8.25 2.92
N ILE A 50 1.67 -6.97 2.64
CA ILE A 50 2.85 -6.23 3.08
C ILE A 50 2.45 -4.85 3.57
N GLU A 51 2.90 -4.45 4.76
CA GLU A 51 2.71 -3.11 5.29
C GLU A 51 3.74 -2.15 4.67
N LEU A 52 3.27 -1.08 4.03
CA LEU A 52 4.13 -0.08 3.39
C LEU A 52 4.38 1.14 4.26
N ASN A 53 3.44 1.52 5.11
CA ASN A 53 3.54 2.72 5.94
C ASN A 53 2.67 2.57 7.20
N THR A 54 3.02 3.30 8.27
CA THR A 54 2.30 3.22 9.54
C THR A 54 1.35 4.38 9.81
N GLU A 55 1.69 5.60 9.34
CA GLU A 55 0.85 6.81 9.52
C GLU A 55 0.88 7.70 8.27
N PRO A 56 -0.17 7.74 7.43
CA PRO A 56 -1.34 6.84 7.47
C PRO A 56 -0.94 5.39 7.23
N LYS A 57 -1.77 4.47 7.68
CA LYS A 57 -1.50 3.05 7.46
C LYS A 57 -1.75 2.70 6.00
N VAL A 58 -0.75 2.10 5.36
CA VAL A 58 -0.82 1.69 3.96
C VAL A 58 -0.38 0.23 3.88
N ILE A 59 -1.27 -0.61 3.36
CA ILE A 59 -1.01 -2.05 3.19
C ILE A 59 -1.20 -2.40 1.72
N MET A 60 -0.21 -3.10 1.17
CA MET A 60 -0.30 -3.71 -0.16
C MET A 60 -0.59 -5.19 -0.01
N ALA A 61 -1.58 -5.67 -0.76
CA ALA A 61 -2.01 -7.07 -0.73
C ALA A 61 -2.23 -7.58 -2.14
N LYS A 62 -2.42 -8.88 -2.28
CA LYS A 62 -2.90 -9.47 -3.52
C LYS A 62 -4.24 -8.86 -3.90
N PRO A 63 -4.63 -8.86 -5.20
CA PRO A 63 -5.90 -8.27 -5.64
C PRO A 63 -7.09 -9.12 -5.20
N SER A 64 -7.31 -9.23 -3.89
CA SER A 64 -8.38 -10.00 -3.28
C SER A 64 -8.87 -9.31 -2.02
N VAL A 65 -10.16 -8.96 -2.02
CA VAL A 65 -10.82 -8.36 -0.86
C VAL A 65 -10.86 -9.37 0.29
N ASP A 66 -11.12 -10.64 0.00
CA ASP A 66 -11.24 -11.69 1.00
C ASP A 66 -9.94 -11.90 1.80
N GLU A 67 -8.80 -11.83 1.15
CA GLU A 67 -7.50 -11.93 1.84
C GLU A 67 -7.28 -10.77 2.81
N PHE A 68 -7.67 -9.57 2.43
CA PHE A 68 -7.56 -8.40 3.30
C PHE A 68 -8.53 -8.49 4.49
N ILE A 69 -9.76 -8.94 4.25
CA ILE A 69 -10.76 -9.14 5.31
C ILE A 69 -10.24 -10.15 6.34
N LYS A 70 -9.67 -11.25 5.88
CA LYS A 70 -9.08 -12.27 6.77
C LYS A 70 -7.91 -11.72 7.57
N TYR A 71 -7.02 -10.96 6.91
CA TYR A 71 -5.90 -10.27 7.57
C TYR A 71 -6.38 -9.36 8.71
N MET A 72 -7.41 -8.57 8.44
CA MET A 72 -7.97 -7.66 9.43
C MET A 72 -8.68 -8.41 10.57
N LYS A 73 -9.40 -9.47 10.23
CA LYS A 73 -10.08 -10.31 11.23
C LYS A 73 -9.10 -10.94 12.22
N ASP A 74 -7.96 -11.41 11.73
CA ASP A 74 -6.90 -11.97 12.58
C ASP A 74 -6.31 -10.94 13.54
N ARG A 75 -6.53 -9.65 13.29
CA ARG A 75 -6.07 -8.53 14.11
C ARG A 75 -7.17 -7.88 14.95
N GLY A 76 -8.34 -8.48 14.99
CA GLY A 76 -9.46 -7.98 15.79
C GLY A 76 -10.34 -6.96 15.09
N TYR A 77 -10.32 -6.91 13.75
CA TYR A 77 -11.17 -6.05 12.94
C TYR A 77 -12.19 -6.86 12.17
N ASP A 78 -13.46 -6.50 12.31
CA ASP A 78 -14.53 -7.11 11.51
C ASP A 78 -15.06 -6.13 10.48
N MET A 79 -15.23 -6.60 9.24
CA MET A 79 -15.81 -5.80 8.17
C MET A 79 -17.32 -5.66 8.39
N LEU A 80 -17.80 -4.43 8.28
CA LEU A 80 -19.22 -4.10 8.34
C LEU A 80 -19.76 -3.95 6.91
N GLU A 81 -20.31 -5.03 6.36
CA GLU A 81 -20.79 -5.07 4.96
C GLU A 81 -21.85 -4.02 4.67
N GLU A 82 -22.75 -3.79 5.61
CA GLU A 82 -23.85 -2.82 5.48
C GLU A 82 -23.37 -1.37 5.38
N LYS A 83 -22.13 -1.09 5.75
CA LYS A 83 -21.54 0.25 5.71
C LYS A 83 -20.58 0.45 4.55
N GLN A 84 -20.34 -0.58 3.76
CA GLN A 84 -19.47 -0.47 2.57
C GLN A 84 -20.08 0.48 1.55
N LEU A 85 -19.26 1.39 1.02
CA LEU A 85 -19.67 2.34 0.00
C LEU A 85 -18.59 2.44 -1.08
N GLY A 86 -18.82 1.79 -2.23
CA GLY A 86 -17.84 1.77 -3.33
C GLY A 86 -16.50 1.15 -2.90
N SER A 87 -15.44 1.91 -3.01
CA SER A 87 -14.09 1.49 -2.60
C SER A 87 -13.77 1.77 -1.14
N MET A 88 -14.72 2.30 -0.38
CA MET A 88 -14.58 2.52 1.07
C MET A 88 -15.19 1.35 1.82
N TYR A 89 -14.38 0.73 2.68
CA TYR A 89 -14.78 -0.37 3.55
C TYR A 89 -14.72 0.10 4.98
N VAL A 90 -15.66 -0.33 5.81
CA VAL A 90 -15.69 0.01 7.23
C VAL A 90 -15.35 -1.23 8.05
N PHE A 91 -14.35 -1.11 8.91
CA PHE A 91 -13.92 -2.17 9.81
C PHE A 91 -14.13 -1.75 11.26
N TYR A 92 -14.76 -2.63 12.04
CA TYR A 92 -14.94 -2.44 13.46
C TYR A 92 -13.74 -3.01 14.22
N ASP A 93 -13.11 -2.18 15.05
CA ASP A 93 -12.00 -2.58 15.90
C ASP A 93 -12.52 -2.97 17.28
N HIS A 94 -12.43 -4.26 17.62
CA HIS A 94 -12.90 -4.78 18.91
C HIS A 94 -12.05 -4.31 20.09
N LEU A 95 -10.79 -3.93 19.88
CA LEU A 95 -9.90 -3.48 20.94
C LEU A 95 -10.23 -2.06 21.40
N THR A 96 -10.55 -1.19 20.46
CA THR A 96 -10.83 0.23 20.74
C THR A 96 -12.31 0.58 20.71
N ASP A 97 -13.17 -0.37 20.28
CA ASP A 97 -14.61 -0.16 20.08
C ASP A 97 -14.87 1.03 19.14
N THR A 98 -14.15 1.07 18.03
CA THR A 98 -14.25 2.13 17.01
C THR A 98 -14.43 1.55 15.62
N GLU A 99 -15.09 2.33 14.75
CA GLU A 99 -15.18 2.04 13.32
C GLU A 99 -14.07 2.78 12.57
N ASN A 100 -13.43 2.10 11.63
CA ASN A 100 -12.36 2.68 10.81
C ASN A 100 -12.76 2.62 9.33
N GLU A 101 -12.68 3.75 8.65
CA GLU A 101 -12.89 3.83 7.22
C GLU A 101 -11.58 3.46 6.50
N VAL A 102 -11.62 2.41 5.71
CA VAL A 102 -10.48 1.91 4.95
C VAL A 102 -10.76 2.06 3.46
N PHE A 103 -9.87 2.72 2.76
CA PHE A 103 -9.99 2.95 1.34
C PHE A 103 -9.17 1.93 0.56
N CYS A 104 -9.79 1.35 -0.48
CA CYS A 104 -9.16 0.34 -1.32
C CYS A 104 -8.93 0.88 -2.73
N ASN A 105 -7.73 0.66 -3.25
CA ASN A 105 -7.41 0.89 -4.65
C ASN A 105 -6.84 -0.41 -5.22
N MET A 106 -7.60 -1.07 -6.07
CA MET A 106 -7.27 -2.41 -6.60
C MET A 106 -7.10 -2.38 -8.10
N ASN A 107 -6.11 -3.12 -8.59
CA ASN A 107 -5.94 -3.43 -10.02
C ASN A 107 -5.66 -4.92 -10.19
N GLY A 108 -5.26 -5.35 -11.40
CA GLY A 108 -4.97 -6.76 -11.68
C GLY A 108 -3.71 -7.30 -11.00
N TYR A 109 -2.88 -6.46 -10.42
CA TYR A 109 -1.59 -6.84 -9.84
C TYR A 109 -1.56 -6.79 -8.33
N TYR A 110 -2.28 -5.85 -7.72
CA TYR A 110 -2.28 -5.68 -6.25
C TYR A 110 -3.56 -4.97 -5.79
N SER A 111 -3.79 -4.99 -4.49
CA SER A 111 -4.74 -4.11 -3.82
C SER A 111 -3.99 -3.25 -2.81
N LEU A 112 -4.36 -1.98 -2.72
CA LEU A 112 -3.77 -1.01 -1.80
C LEU A 112 -4.84 -0.52 -0.84
N TRP A 113 -4.58 -0.66 0.46
CA TRP A 113 -5.53 -0.34 1.52
C TRP A 113 -4.94 0.74 2.42
N THR A 114 -5.70 1.81 2.61
CA THR A 114 -5.24 3.00 3.33
C THR A 114 -6.25 3.43 4.38
N TRP A 115 -5.77 3.69 5.61
CA TRP A 115 -6.59 4.28 6.67
C TRP A 115 -5.70 5.00 7.68
N ASN A 116 -6.31 5.86 8.50
CA ASN A 116 -5.62 6.58 9.57
C ASN A 116 -5.66 5.81 10.90
#